data_c06a5a02e30d5cded18c3b3834fb1eb3
#
_entry.id   c06a5a02e30d5cded18c3b3834fb1eb3
#
_cell.length_a   1.000
_cell.length_b   1.000
_cell.length_c   1.000
_cell.angle_alpha   90.00
_cell.angle_beta   90.00
_cell.angle_gamma   90.00
#
_symmetry.space_group_name_H-M   'P 1'
#
loop_
_entity.id
_entity.type
_entity.pdbx_description
1 polymer ?
#
loop_
_entity_poly.entity_id
_entity_poly.type
_entity_poly.pdbx_seq_one_letter_code
_entity_poly.pdbx_strand_id
1 'polypeptide(L)'
;CAGIPEIEAGGTMNTFLYPEDFICYDHSIKRNNTIDNLRIKLTMAEREGLEVFPFDFVEGGLENFVNPNDMIISEEVAAKFDLKVGDALYIGKGAVPDHDTRNIVGVFKKFPEPSNIASCEGWIGMEPQEYTHNNNKNNPYYVRLKEGASHLEVQEKIGNYLLESYKKEGLSEEEAQSRYKENMLRLNPLTDIYFDKISESEGLKGNRSTTYSLIAIAVLILVISFINFINFFFALI
;
A
#
# COMPACT_ATOMS: atom_id res chain seq x y z
N CYS A 1 0.41 15.85 7.73
CA CYS A 1 0.12 16.62 6.47
C CYS A 1 -0.63 17.91 6.71
N ALA A 2 -0.99 18.24 7.97
CA ALA A 2 -1.65 19.50 8.31
C ALA A 2 -0.71 20.67 8.00
N GLY A 3 -0.98 21.42 6.94
CA GLY A 3 -0.22 22.62 6.56
C GLY A 3 0.22 22.72 5.11
N ILE A 4 0.05 21.67 4.31
CA ILE A 4 0.35 21.71 2.88
C ILE A 4 -0.96 21.61 2.10
N PRO A 5 -1.46 22.74 1.54
CA PRO A 5 -2.79 22.81 0.93
C PRO A 5 -3.01 21.88 -0.28
N GLU A 6 -1.94 21.46 -0.91
CA GLU A 6 -1.94 20.57 -2.08
C GLU A 6 -2.17 19.09 -1.72
N ILE A 7 -2.00 18.73 -0.45
CA ILE A 7 -2.26 17.36 0.03
C ILE A 7 -3.74 17.26 0.41
N GLU A 8 -4.43 16.31 -0.19
CA GLU A 8 -5.84 16.01 0.09
C GLU A 8 -6.00 14.98 1.19
N ALA A 9 -5.19 13.91 1.16
CA ALA A 9 -5.15 12.86 2.16
C ALA A 9 -3.72 12.31 2.28
N GLY A 10 -3.36 11.76 3.43
CA GLY A 10 -2.06 11.13 3.61
C GLY A 10 -1.89 10.49 4.95
N GLY A 11 -1.28 9.31 4.96
CA GLY A 11 -1.04 8.51 6.15
C GLY A 11 -0.18 7.29 5.85
N THR A 12 0.12 6.55 6.91
CA THR A 12 0.91 5.33 6.84
C THR A 12 0.00 4.15 6.47
N MET A 13 0.42 3.39 5.50
CA MET A 13 -0.21 2.14 5.15
C MET A 13 0.87 1.13 4.77
N ASN A 14 0.96 0.04 5.50
CA ASN A 14 1.85 -1.03 5.15
C ASN A 14 1.27 -1.79 3.96
N THR A 15 2.04 -1.86 2.90
CA THR A 15 1.78 -2.70 1.75
C THR A 15 2.91 -3.70 1.68
N PHE A 16 2.66 -4.93 2.08
CA PHE A 16 3.68 -5.97 1.95
C PHE A 16 3.71 -6.46 0.52
N LEU A 17 4.88 -6.45 -0.03
CA LEU A 17 5.11 -6.63 -1.45
C LEU A 17 5.84 -7.94 -1.76
N TYR A 18 6.29 -8.65 -0.73
CA TYR A 18 6.84 -9.98 -0.89
C TYR A 18 5.83 -11.03 -0.43
N PRO A 19 5.58 -12.09 -1.22
CA PRO A 19 4.70 -13.19 -0.82
C PRO A 19 5.10 -13.86 0.50
N GLU A 20 6.39 -13.80 0.84
CA GLU A 20 6.98 -14.30 2.08
C GLU A 20 6.80 -13.35 3.27
N ASP A 21 6.61 -12.06 3.05
CA ASP A 21 6.48 -11.04 4.10
C ASP A 21 5.03 -10.82 4.53
N PHE A 22 4.06 -11.51 3.89
CA PHE A 22 2.70 -11.50 4.39
C PHE A 22 2.66 -12.10 5.78
N ILE A 23 2.42 -11.26 6.77
CA ILE A 23 2.07 -11.75 8.09
C ILE A 23 0.68 -12.38 7.97
N CYS A 24 0.68 -13.69 7.68
CA CYS A 24 -0.55 -14.45 7.80
C CYS A 24 -0.87 -14.57 9.27
N TYR A 25 -1.76 -13.71 9.75
CA TYR A 25 -2.24 -13.86 11.11
C TYR A 25 -3.21 -15.05 11.18
N ASP A 26 -2.92 -15.98 12.08
CA ASP A 26 -3.92 -16.95 12.51
C ASP A 26 -4.95 -16.19 13.33
N HIS A 27 -6.20 -16.30 12.94
CA HIS A 27 -7.35 -15.79 13.68
C HIS A 27 -8.29 -16.95 13.99
N SER A 28 -9.16 -16.77 14.95
CA SER A 28 -10.25 -17.69 15.22
C SER A 28 -11.56 -16.94 15.43
N ILE A 29 -12.64 -17.57 15.01
CA ILE A 29 -13.99 -17.09 15.28
C ILE A 29 -14.77 -18.15 16.04
N LYS A 30 -15.50 -17.73 17.05
CA LYS A 30 -16.40 -18.61 17.80
C LYS A 30 -17.80 -18.49 17.22
N ARG A 31 -18.30 -19.58 16.65
CA ARG A 31 -19.67 -19.67 16.15
C ARG A 31 -20.39 -20.80 16.89
N ASN A 32 -21.47 -20.45 17.60
CA ASN A 32 -22.20 -21.39 18.45
C ASN A 32 -21.23 -22.10 19.44
N ASN A 33 -20.99 -23.39 19.25
CA ASN A 33 -20.07 -24.18 20.08
C ASN A 33 -18.79 -24.60 19.37
N THR A 34 -18.54 -24.08 18.16
CA THR A 34 -17.35 -24.40 17.38
C THR A 34 -16.40 -23.22 17.32
N ILE A 35 -15.11 -23.51 17.21
CA ILE A 35 -14.05 -22.54 16.97
C ILE A 35 -13.44 -22.83 15.61
N ASP A 36 -13.61 -21.93 14.67
CA ASP A 36 -13.02 -22.02 13.35
C ASP A 36 -11.72 -21.22 13.32
N ASN A 37 -10.64 -21.82 12.84
CA ASN A 37 -9.38 -21.15 12.65
C ASN A 37 -9.28 -20.61 11.22
N LEU A 38 -8.91 -19.34 11.11
CA LEU A 38 -8.84 -18.62 9.85
C LEU A 38 -7.41 -18.13 9.63
N ARG A 39 -6.94 -18.21 8.40
CA ARG A 39 -5.66 -17.62 8.02
C ARG A 39 -5.90 -16.57 6.96
N ILE A 40 -5.67 -15.31 7.32
CA ILE A 40 -5.94 -14.15 6.50
C ILE A 40 -4.65 -13.34 6.35
N LYS A 41 -4.35 -12.88 5.14
CA LYS A 41 -3.23 -12.00 4.85
C LYS A 41 -3.62 -10.57 5.18
N LEU A 42 -3.21 -10.12 6.35
CA LEU A 42 -3.50 -8.79 6.85
C LEU A 42 -2.23 -7.97 6.94
N THR A 43 -2.38 -6.67 6.82
CA THR A 43 -1.34 -5.70 7.11
C THR A 43 -1.92 -4.55 7.95
N MET A 44 -1.09 -3.62 8.38
CA MET A 44 -1.50 -2.52 9.24
C MET A 44 -1.60 -1.22 8.46
N ALA A 45 -2.56 -0.39 8.82
CA ALA A 45 -2.69 0.95 8.27
C ALA A 45 -3.26 1.93 9.28
N GLU A 46 -2.88 3.20 9.13
CA GLU A 46 -3.64 4.32 9.67
C GLU A 46 -4.87 4.54 8.78
N ARG A 47 -5.96 5.02 9.36
CA ARG A 47 -7.16 5.37 8.59
C ARG A 47 -6.87 6.35 7.47
N GLU A 48 -6.09 7.39 7.77
CA GLU A 48 -5.67 8.42 6.81
C GLU A 48 -4.85 7.84 5.65
N GLY A 49 -4.09 6.77 5.88
CA GLY A 49 -3.38 6.04 4.85
C GLY A 49 -4.33 5.29 3.92
N LEU A 50 -5.37 4.68 4.47
CA LEU A 50 -6.41 4.01 3.68
C LEU A 50 -7.23 5.01 2.87
N GLU A 51 -7.52 6.20 3.40
CA GLU A 51 -8.25 7.26 2.70
C GLU A 51 -7.55 7.76 1.43
N VAL A 52 -6.24 7.49 1.28
CA VAL A 52 -5.51 7.79 0.03
C VAL A 52 -6.03 6.98 -1.16
N PHE A 53 -6.58 5.78 -0.91
CA PHE A 53 -7.02 4.85 -1.95
C PHE A 53 -8.54 4.84 -2.10
N PRO A 54 -9.06 4.68 -3.33
CA PRO A 54 -10.49 4.66 -3.59
C PRO A 54 -11.09 3.29 -3.27
N PHE A 55 -11.35 3.00 -2.01
CA PHE A 55 -12.04 1.78 -1.62
C PHE A 55 -13.51 1.79 -2.06
N ASP A 56 -13.97 0.70 -2.68
CA ASP A 56 -15.38 0.43 -2.98
C ASP A 56 -15.90 -0.57 -1.95
N PHE A 57 -16.64 -0.09 -0.95
CA PHE A 57 -17.17 -0.92 0.12
C PHE A 57 -18.49 -1.58 -0.27
N VAL A 58 -18.61 -2.89 0.01
CA VAL A 58 -19.84 -3.68 -0.11
C VAL A 58 -20.68 -3.53 1.14
N GLU A 59 -20.02 -3.46 2.31
CA GLU A 59 -20.66 -3.32 3.61
C GLU A 59 -19.72 -2.53 4.54
N GLY A 60 -20.28 -1.65 5.40
CA GLY A 60 -19.50 -0.80 6.29
C GLY A 60 -18.69 0.25 5.54
N GLY A 61 -17.59 0.71 6.12
CA GLY A 61 -16.74 1.73 5.50
C GLY A 61 -15.62 2.22 6.39
N LEU A 62 -14.76 3.11 5.85
CA LEU A 62 -13.63 3.69 6.60
C LEU A 62 -14.07 4.60 7.75
N GLU A 63 -15.29 5.12 7.72
CA GLU A 63 -15.83 5.92 8.83
C GLU A 63 -15.89 5.14 10.15
N ASN A 64 -15.99 3.81 10.06
CA ASN A 64 -16.01 2.91 11.21
C ASN A 64 -14.63 2.38 11.62
N PHE A 65 -13.59 2.69 10.82
CA PHE A 65 -12.21 2.28 11.06
C PHE A 65 -11.51 3.33 11.92
N VAL A 66 -11.72 3.28 13.24
CA VAL A 66 -11.27 4.32 14.19
C VAL A 66 -10.35 3.79 15.30
N ASN A 67 -10.36 2.49 15.55
CA ASN A 67 -9.56 1.88 16.62
C ASN A 67 -8.48 0.97 16.05
N PRO A 68 -7.36 0.75 16.77
CA PRO A 68 -6.33 -0.19 16.36
C PRO A 68 -6.81 -1.62 16.17
N ASN A 69 -7.94 -1.97 16.82
CA ASN A 69 -8.56 -3.28 16.73
C ASN A 69 -9.60 -3.40 15.62
N ASP A 70 -9.85 -2.34 14.87
CA ASP A 70 -10.75 -2.39 13.74
C ASP A 70 -10.05 -3.00 12.53
N MET A 71 -10.83 -3.72 11.72
CA MET A 71 -10.33 -4.45 10.55
C MET A 71 -11.28 -4.28 9.38
N ILE A 72 -10.72 -4.06 8.20
CA ILE A 72 -11.43 -4.18 6.93
C ILE A 72 -10.89 -5.38 6.17
N ILE A 73 -11.77 -6.11 5.49
CA ILE A 73 -11.44 -7.32 4.74
C ILE A 73 -12.00 -7.25 3.32
N SER A 74 -11.37 -7.99 2.41
CA SER A 74 -11.90 -8.11 1.05
C SER A 74 -13.17 -8.97 1.01
N GLU A 75 -14.04 -8.75 0.02
CA GLU A 75 -15.23 -9.55 -0.24
C GLU A 75 -14.90 -11.04 -0.46
N GLU A 76 -13.71 -11.34 -1.02
CA GLU A 76 -13.25 -12.72 -1.22
C GLU A 76 -13.02 -13.42 0.13
N VAL A 77 -12.40 -12.72 1.08
CA VAL A 77 -12.17 -13.23 2.45
C VAL A 77 -13.49 -13.37 3.18
N ALA A 78 -14.36 -12.36 3.08
CA ALA A 78 -15.69 -12.39 3.68
C ALA A 78 -16.50 -13.60 3.19
N ALA A 79 -16.54 -13.84 1.89
CA ALA A 79 -17.23 -14.99 1.29
C ALA A 79 -16.58 -16.33 1.66
N LYS A 80 -15.24 -16.42 1.64
CA LYS A 80 -14.50 -17.64 1.93
C LYS A 80 -14.72 -18.16 3.34
N PHE A 81 -14.84 -17.27 4.30
CA PHE A 81 -14.93 -17.61 5.72
C PHE A 81 -16.32 -17.28 6.33
N ASP A 82 -17.28 -16.89 5.49
CA ASP A 82 -18.63 -16.47 5.92
C ASP A 82 -18.59 -15.40 7.00
N LEU A 83 -17.81 -14.34 6.75
CA LEU A 83 -17.60 -13.19 7.63
C LEU A 83 -18.42 -11.99 7.17
N LYS A 84 -18.81 -11.14 8.14
CA LYS A 84 -19.57 -9.92 7.89
C LYS A 84 -19.15 -8.79 8.82
N VAL A 85 -19.57 -7.58 8.52
CA VAL A 85 -19.42 -6.44 9.43
C VAL A 85 -20.09 -6.74 10.78
N GLY A 86 -19.38 -6.43 11.85
CA GLY A 86 -19.78 -6.73 13.23
C GLY A 86 -19.27 -8.05 13.79
N ASP A 87 -18.68 -8.93 12.97
CA ASP A 87 -18.00 -10.12 13.50
C ASP A 87 -16.69 -9.72 14.20
N ALA A 88 -16.40 -10.43 15.30
CA ALA A 88 -15.17 -10.28 16.06
C ALA A 88 -14.29 -11.53 15.88
N LEU A 89 -13.05 -11.31 15.45
CA LEU A 89 -12.05 -12.36 15.32
C LEU A 89 -11.08 -12.31 16.51
N TYR A 90 -10.79 -13.46 17.11
CA TYR A 90 -9.74 -13.58 18.12
C TYR A 90 -8.38 -13.72 17.43
N ILE A 91 -7.35 -13.09 17.99
CA ILE A 91 -5.99 -13.22 17.50
C ILE A 91 -5.43 -14.57 17.96
N GLY A 92 -4.88 -15.35 16.99
CA GLY A 92 -4.29 -16.66 17.26
C GLY A 92 -5.25 -17.82 17.01
N LYS A 93 -4.78 -19.02 17.32
CA LYS A 93 -5.54 -20.27 17.20
C LYS A 93 -6.26 -20.56 18.50
N GLY A 94 -7.54 -20.84 18.40
CA GLY A 94 -8.38 -21.13 19.54
C GLY A 94 -8.90 -19.87 20.24
N ALA A 95 -10.21 -19.65 20.17
CA ALA A 95 -10.85 -18.52 20.83
C ALA A 95 -10.74 -18.67 22.34
N VAL A 96 -9.91 -17.85 22.98
CA VAL A 96 -9.77 -17.77 24.43
C VAL A 96 -10.35 -16.41 24.86
N PRO A 97 -11.18 -16.35 25.90
CA PRO A 97 -11.88 -15.13 26.31
C PRO A 97 -10.97 -13.91 26.59
N ASP A 98 -9.71 -14.16 26.93
CA ASP A 98 -8.73 -13.12 27.30
C ASP A 98 -7.82 -12.69 26.13
N HIS A 99 -8.09 -13.15 24.91
CA HIS A 99 -7.31 -12.74 23.74
C HIS A 99 -7.87 -11.46 23.13
N ASP A 100 -6.97 -10.62 22.63
CA ASP A 100 -7.33 -9.43 21.85
C ASP A 100 -8.20 -9.82 20.67
N THR A 101 -9.22 -9.01 20.43
CA THR A 101 -10.15 -9.20 19.32
C THR A 101 -9.93 -8.16 18.25
N ARG A 102 -10.23 -8.53 17.01
CA ARG A 102 -10.31 -7.64 15.86
C ARG A 102 -11.75 -7.57 15.39
N ASN A 103 -12.29 -6.38 15.21
CA ASN A 103 -13.67 -6.17 14.81
C ASN A 103 -13.73 -5.86 13.31
N ILE A 104 -14.52 -6.62 12.56
CA ILE A 104 -14.74 -6.34 11.14
C ILE A 104 -15.68 -5.15 11.02
N VAL A 105 -15.17 -4.03 10.49
CA VAL A 105 -15.91 -2.78 10.34
C VAL A 105 -16.22 -2.42 8.89
N GLY A 106 -15.62 -3.13 7.94
CA GLY A 106 -15.88 -2.93 6.52
C GLY A 106 -15.48 -4.14 5.68
N VAL A 107 -16.24 -4.36 4.62
CA VAL A 107 -15.97 -5.34 3.55
C VAL A 107 -15.84 -4.58 2.25
N PHE A 108 -14.69 -4.66 1.58
CA PHE A 108 -14.40 -3.94 0.36
C PHE A 108 -14.25 -4.89 -0.84
N LYS A 109 -14.53 -4.39 -2.05
CA LYS A 109 -14.25 -5.09 -3.29
C LYS A 109 -12.75 -5.13 -3.54
N LYS A 110 -12.27 -6.27 -3.99
CA LYS A 110 -10.85 -6.43 -4.33
C LYS A 110 -10.40 -5.41 -5.36
N PHE A 111 -9.23 -4.83 -5.14
CA PHE A 111 -8.62 -3.94 -6.11
C PHE A 111 -8.27 -4.68 -7.40
N PRO A 112 -8.52 -4.08 -8.57
CA PRO A 112 -8.14 -4.69 -9.84
C PRO A 112 -6.62 -4.83 -9.98
N GLU A 113 -6.18 -5.88 -10.62
CA GLU A 113 -4.78 -6.01 -11.02
C GLU A 113 -4.51 -5.25 -12.35
N PRO A 114 -3.32 -4.65 -12.51
CA PRO A 114 -2.21 -4.61 -11.55
C PRO A 114 -2.35 -3.47 -10.54
N SER A 115 -2.32 -3.82 -9.27
CA SER A 115 -2.27 -2.86 -8.17
C SER A 115 -1.28 -3.35 -7.12
N ASN A 116 -0.51 -2.43 -6.55
CA ASN A 116 0.43 -2.76 -5.47
C ASN A 116 -0.27 -3.20 -4.17
N ILE A 117 -1.57 -2.98 -4.04
CA ILE A 117 -2.38 -3.37 -2.90
C ILE A 117 -3.35 -4.52 -3.21
N ALA A 118 -3.42 -5.00 -4.46
CA ALA A 118 -4.35 -6.06 -4.87
C ALA A 118 -4.13 -7.39 -4.14
N SER A 119 -2.91 -7.64 -3.66
CA SER A 119 -2.57 -8.87 -2.93
C SER A 119 -2.96 -8.85 -1.45
N CYS A 120 -3.35 -7.70 -0.89
CA CYS A 120 -3.79 -7.58 0.49
C CYS A 120 -5.21 -8.10 0.64
N GLU A 121 -5.41 -9.00 1.60
CA GLU A 121 -6.73 -9.54 1.94
C GLU A 121 -7.49 -8.67 2.93
N GLY A 122 -6.78 -7.75 3.62
CA GLY A 122 -7.36 -6.78 4.54
C GLY A 122 -6.33 -5.96 5.30
N TRP A 123 -6.82 -4.98 6.04
CA TRP A 123 -6.02 -4.10 6.90
C TRP A 123 -6.58 -4.08 8.31
N ILE A 124 -5.65 -3.97 9.27
CA ILE A 124 -5.93 -3.79 10.68
C ILE A 124 -5.52 -2.36 11.05
N GLY A 125 -6.25 -1.73 11.95
CA GLY A 125 -5.89 -0.44 12.51
C GLY A 125 -4.52 -0.48 13.18
N MET A 126 -3.81 0.62 13.09
CA MET A 126 -2.60 0.83 13.87
C MET A 126 -2.76 2.10 14.70
N GLU A 127 -2.13 2.13 15.85
CA GLU A 127 -2.06 3.35 16.64
C GLU A 127 -1.30 4.40 15.83
N PRO A 128 -1.79 5.66 15.81
CA PRO A 128 -1.03 6.76 15.25
C PRO A 128 0.34 6.76 15.91
N GLN A 129 1.36 6.44 15.14
CA GLN A 129 2.72 6.50 15.65
C GLN A 129 3.07 7.98 15.75
N GLU A 130 3.29 8.48 16.95
CA GLU A 130 4.06 9.68 17.10
C GLU A 130 5.37 9.46 16.35
N TYR A 131 5.55 10.20 15.26
CA TYR A 131 6.80 10.22 14.49
C TYR A 131 7.91 10.75 15.38
N THR A 132 8.31 9.95 16.36
CA THR A 132 9.57 10.14 17.02
C THR A 132 10.65 9.70 16.04
N HIS A 133 11.48 10.63 15.67
CA HIS A 133 12.52 10.61 14.64
C HIS A 133 13.42 9.37 14.55
N ASN A 134 13.20 8.34 15.33
CA ASN A 134 14.19 7.28 15.53
C ASN A 134 13.78 5.86 15.11
N ASN A 135 12.52 5.54 14.88
CA ASN A 135 12.16 4.11 14.89
C ASN A 135 11.38 3.55 13.71
N ASN A 136 10.96 4.30 12.69
CA ASN A 136 10.15 3.71 11.62
C ASN A 136 10.53 4.17 10.22
N LYS A 137 11.76 3.86 9.81
CA LYS A 137 12.23 4.04 8.42
C LYS A 137 11.54 3.10 7.43
N ASN A 138 10.75 2.13 7.91
CA ASN A 138 10.24 1.02 7.08
C ASN A 138 8.76 1.10 6.74
N ASN A 139 8.00 2.07 7.27
CA ASN A 139 6.60 2.19 6.95
C ASN A 139 6.40 3.19 5.82
N PRO A 140 5.89 2.76 4.66
CA PRO A 140 5.61 3.66 3.55
C PRO A 140 4.50 4.63 3.93
N TYR A 141 4.71 5.91 3.59
CA TYR A 141 3.76 6.97 3.77
C TYR A 141 3.17 7.35 2.41
N TYR A 142 1.86 7.25 2.28
CA TYR A 142 1.16 7.60 1.05
C TYR A 142 0.49 8.96 1.16
N VAL A 143 0.50 9.70 0.07
CA VAL A 143 -0.21 10.99 -0.04
C VAL A 143 -1.01 11.03 -1.32
N ARG A 144 -2.23 11.55 -1.23
CA ARG A 144 -3.02 11.93 -2.40
C ARG A 144 -2.94 13.44 -2.57
N LEU A 145 -2.47 13.85 -3.72
CA LEU A 145 -2.37 15.26 -4.09
C LEU A 145 -3.65 15.71 -4.78
N LYS A 146 -3.98 16.97 -4.61
CA LYS A 146 -5.03 17.62 -5.38
C LYS A 146 -4.72 17.61 -6.87
N GLU A 147 -5.75 17.60 -7.69
CA GLU A 147 -5.61 17.65 -9.14
C GLU A 147 -4.77 18.86 -9.58
N GLY A 148 -3.79 18.61 -10.46
CA GLY A 148 -2.87 19.62 -10.95
C GLY A 148 -1.71 19.98 -10.02
N ALA A 149 -1.63 19.44 -8.80
CA ALA A 149 -0.50 19.68 -7.90
C ALA A 149 0.76 18.95 -8.37
N SER A 150 1.89 19.66 -8.33
CA SER A 150 3.19 19.09 -8.66
C SER A 150 3.77 18.32 -7.48
N HIS A 151 4.08 17.05 -7.66
CA HIS A 151 4.73 16.24 -6.60
C HIS A 151 6.09 16.78 -6.20
N LEU A 152 6.84 17.44 -7.12
CA LEU A 152 8.14 18.03 -6.82
C LEU A 152 8.00 19.27 -5.94
N GLU A 153 7.00 20.12 -6.21
CA GLU A 153 6.73 21.31 -5.38
C GLU A 153 6.25 20.90 -3.98
N VAL A 154 5.42 19.88 -3.90
CA VAL A 154 4.96 19.34 -2.60
C VAL A 154 6.13 18.72 -1.83
N GLN A 155 7.02 17.98 -2.51
CA GLN A 155 8.24 17.44 -1.91
C GLN A 155 9.11 18.55 -1.30
N GLU A 156 9.31 19.65 -2.02
CA GLU A 156 10.07 20.80 -1.53
C GLU A 156 9.41 21.42 -0.29
N LYS A 157 8.09 21.60 -0.31
CA LYS A 157 7.34 22.11 0.85
C LYS A 157 7.46 21.22 2.08
N ILE A 158 7.34 19.90 1.90
CA ILE A 158 7.55 18.95 2.99
C ILE A 158 8.99 19.03 3.51
N GLY A 159 9.97 19.12 2.60
CA GLY A 159 11.38 19.28 2.96
C GLY A 159 11.64 20.50 3.81
N ASN A 160 11.08 21.65 3.42
CA ASN A 160 11.19 22.90 4.18
C ASN A 160 10.53 22.81 5.57
N TYR A 161 9.36 22.16 5.64
CA TYR A 161 8.68 21.91 6.91
C TYR A 161 9.52 21.04 7.86
N LEU A 162 10.14 19.98 7.34
CA LEU A 162 11.02 19.11 8.13
C LEU A 162 12.26 19.87 8.63
N LEU A 163 12.90 20.69 7.78
CA LEU A 163 14.04 21.50 8.18
C LEU A 163 13.67 22.47 9.30
N GLU A 164 12.51 23.10 9.20
CA GLU A 164 12.02 23.99 10.28
C GLU A 164 11.71 23.21 11.57
N SER A 165 11.17 22.00 11.45
CA SER A 165 10.91 21.13 12.60
C SER A 165 12.21 20.76 13.33
N TYR A 166 13.24 20.37 12.58
CA TYR A 166 14.55 20.06 13.16
C TYR A 166 15.18 21.25 13.90
N LYS A 167 15.04 22.46 13.34
CA LYS A 167 15.50 23.68 14.02
C LYS A 167 14.72 23.97 15.31
N LYS A 168 13.41 23.73 15.32
CA LYS A 168 12.58 23.86 16.54
C LYS A 168 12.94 22.83 17.61
N GLU A 169 13.46 21.69 17.23
CA GLU A 169 14.01 20.67 18.14
C GLU A 169 15.40 21.06 18.70
N GLY A 170 15.97 22.17 18.26
CA GLY A 170 17.23 22.70 18.76
C GLY A 170 18.46 22.34 17.94
N LEU A 171 18.29 21.72 16.76
CA LEU A 171 19.40 21.45 15.85
C LEU A 171 19.88 22.75 15.18
N SER A 172 21.19 22.85 15.00
CA SER A 172 21.77 23.91 14.18
C SER A 172 21.37 23.76 12.71
N GLU A 173 21.55 24.82 11.92
CA GLU A 173 21.27 24.79 10.47
C GLU A 173 22.02 23.66 9.75
N GLU A 174 23.30 23.49 10.09
CA GLU A 174 24.16 22.45 9.49
C GLU A 174 23.70 21.04 9.87
N GLU A 175 23.35 20.82 11.14
CA GLU A 175 22.83 19.53 11.62
C GLU A 175 21.46 19.20 11.00
N ALA A 176 20.57 20.18 10.91
CA ALA A 176 19.26 20.03 10.27
C ALA A 176 19.41 19.64 8.79
N GLN A 177 20.31 20.33 8.07
CA GLN A 177 20.61 20.02 6.66
C GLN A 177 21.24 18.63 6.47
N SER A 178 22.16 18.23 7.36
CA SER A 178 22.78 16.91 7.32
C SER A 178 21.74 15.83 7.54
N ARG A 179 20.87 15.99 8.55
CA ARG A 179 19.80 15.05 8.89
C ARG A 179 18.76 14.93 7.77
N TYR A 180 18.41 16.05 7.14
CA TYR A 180 17.50 16.05 5.99
C TYR A 180 18.09 15.28 4.81
N LYS A 181 19.37 15.47 4.50
CA LYS A 181 20.06 14.72 3.43
C LYS A 181 20.17 13.23 3.72
N GLU A 182 20.40 12.84 4.97
CA GLU A 182 20.45 11.44 5.38
C GLU A 182 19.10 10.73 5.26
N ASN A 183 18.02 11.45 5.54
CA ASN A 183 16.66 10.89 5.49
C ASN A 183 16.04 10.89 4.10
N MET A 184 16.67 11.54 3.12
CA MET A 184 16.32 11.56 1.68
C MET A 184 14.82 11.45 1.39
N LEU A 185 14.02 12.43 1.90
CA LEU A 185 12.60 12.46 1.58
C LEU A 185 12.39 12.56 0.07
N ARG A 186 11.68 11.60 -0.49
CA ARG A 186 11.34 11.59 -1.91
C ARG A 186 9.88 11.21 -2.09
N LEU A 187 9.14 12.04 -2.82
CA LEU A 187 7.80 11.71 -3.29
C LEU A 187 7.89 11.06 -4.67
N ASN A 188 7.55 9.79 -4.74
CA ASN A 188 7.49 9.05 -6.00
C ASN A 188 6.04 8.88 -6.43
N PRO A 189 5.69 9.22 -7.67
CA PRO A 189 4.38 8.85 -8.21
C PRO A 189 4.15 7.34 -8.09
N LEU A 190 2.97 6.94 -7.68
CA LEU A 190 2.63 5.52 -7.50
C LEU A 190 2.79 4.70 -8.79
N THR A 191 2.58 5.34 -9.94
CA THR A 191 2.79 4.76 -11.28
C THR A 191 4.24 4.42 -11.59
N ASP A 192 5.19 5.09 -10.94
CA ASP A 192 6.62 4.89 -11.18
C ASP A 192 7.27 3.89 -10.22
N ILE A 193 6.60 3.56 -9.11
CA ILE A 193 7.12 2.68 -8.05
C ILE A 193 7.55 1.32 -8.62
N TYR A 194 6.78 0.75 -9.55
CA TYR A 194 7.10 -0.54 -10.16
C TYR A 194 8.49 -0.59 -10.81
N PHE A 195 8.95 0.54 -11.36
CA PHE A 195 10.25 0.65 -12.03
C PHE A 195 11.30 1.40 -11.20
N ASP A 196 10.97 1.84 -9.98
CA ASP A 196 11.91 2.55 -9.13
C ASP A 196 12.90 1.57 -8.49
N LYS A 197 14.20 1.86 -8.64
CA LYS A 197 15.29 1.04 -8.09
C LYS A 197 15.73 1.45 -6.69
N ILE A 198 15.26 2.60 -6.22
CA ILE A 198 15.76 3.23 -4.99
C ILE A 198 14.94 2.81 -3.79
N SER A 199 13.66 2.58 -3.95
CA SER A 199 12.79 2.11 -2.90
C SER A 199 13.00 0.61 -2.69
N GLU A 200 13.69 0.24 -1.62
CA GLU A 200 14.00 -1.17 -1.31
C GLU A 200 12.80 -1.95 -0.75
N SER A 201 11.78 -1.24 -0.28
CA SER A 201 10.68 -1.81 0.51
C SER A 201 9.43 -2.20 -0.27
N GLU A 202 9.39 -2.03 -1.58
CA GLU A 202 8.14 -2.11 -2.33
C GLU A 202 8.16 -3.11 -3.48
N GLY A 203 7.87 -4.35 -3.18
CA GLY A 203 7.36 -5.38 -4.08
C GLY A 203 8.19 -5.80 -5.27
N LEU A 204 7.55 -6.62 -6.08
CA LEU A 204 8.08 -7.07 -7.36
C LEU A 204 8.36 -5.87 -8.25
N LYS A 205 9.63 -5.60 -8.53
CA LYS A 205 10.05 -4.50 -9.38
C LYS A 205 10.33 -4.95 -10.79
N GLY A 206 9.79 -4.19 -11.73
CA GLY A 206 10.10 -4.33 -13.15
C GLY A 206 11.44 -3.72 -13.51
N ASN A 207 12.07 -4.28 -14.53
CA ASN A 207 13.27 -3.69 -15.13
C ASN A 207 12.89 -2.98 -16.44
N ARG A 208 12.94 -1.65 -16.46
CA ARG A 208 12.63 -0.85 -17.66
C ARG A 208 13.45 -1.29 -18.88
N SER A 209 14.74 -1.59 -18.69
CA SER A 209 15.61 -2.04 -19.79
C SER A 209 15.13 -3.36 -20.36
N THR A 210 14.79 -4.33 -19.51
CA THR A 210 14.24 -5.61 -19.96
C THR A 210 12.91 -5.44 -20.68
N THR A 211 12.02 -4.61 -20.14
CA THR A 211 10.72 -4.32 -20.77
C THR A 211 10.88 -3.71 -22.15
N TYR A 212 11.73 -2.69 -22.30
CA TYR A 212 11.98 -2.08 -23.60
C TYR A 212 12.68 -3.04 -24.58
N SER A 213 13.58 -3.89 -24.10
CA SER A 213 14.21 -4.93 -24.93
C SER A 213 13.19 -5.93 -25.46
N LEU A 214 12.25 -6.37 -24.62
CA LEU A 214 11.17 -7.27 -25.05
C LEU A 214 10.24 -6.60 -26.07
N ILE A 215 9.90 -5.34 -25.87
CA ILE A 215 9.10 -4.57 -26.83
C ILE A 215 9.85 -4.46 -28.18
N ALA A 216 11.14 -4.15 -28.16
CA ALA A 216 11.95 -4.05 -29.38
C ALA A 216 12.01 -5.39 -30.14
N ILE A 217 12.18 -6.51 -29.42
CA ILE A 217 12.14 -7.86 -30.01
C ILE A 217 10.76 -8.14 -30.63
N ALA A 218 9.68 -7.82 -29.93
CA ALA A 218 8.32 -8.02 -30.43
C ALA A 218 8.07 -7.23 -31.72
N VAL A 219 8.49 -5.97 -31.77
CA VAL A 219 8.41 -5.15 -32.99
C VAL A 219 9.24 -5.74 -34.13
N LEU A 220 10.46 -6.22 -33.84
CA LEU A 220 11.32 -6.87 -34.85
C LEU A 220 10.65 -8.11 -35.46
N ILE A 221 10.05 -8.97 -34.59
CA ILE A 221 9.31 -10.15 -35.04
C ILE A 221 8.13 -9.77 -35.94
N LEU A 222 7.39 -8.72 -35.60
CA LEU A 222 6.29 -8.21 -36.42
C LEU A 222 6.78 -7.73 -37.79
N VAL A 223 7.90 -6.99 -37.85
CA VAL A 223 8.51 -6.51 -39.12
C VAL A 223 8.92 -7.71 -39.98
N ILE A 224 9.62 -8.70 -39.41
CA ILE A 224 10.05 -9.90 -40.13
C ILE A 224 8.83 -10.66 -40.65
N SER A 225 7.82 -10.83 -39.85
CA SER A 225 6.56 -11.52 -40.23
C SER A 225 5.87 -10.78 -41.39
N PHE A 226 5.83 -9.46 -41.33
CA PHE A 226 5.27 -8.64 -42.40
C PHE A 226 6.04 -8.76 -43.71
N ILE A 227 7.39 -8.73 -43.64
CA ILE A 227 8.24 -8.95 -44.82
C ILE A 227 8.02 -10.32 -45.44
N ASN A 228 7.96 -11.38 -44.60
CA ASN A 228 7.67 -12.73 -45.06
C ASN A 228 6.30 -12.83 -45.71
N PHE A 229 5.28 -12.17 -45.15
CA PHE A 229 3.94 -12.12 -45.73
C PHE A 229 3.95 -11.45 -47.12
N ILE A 230 4.65 -10.32 -47.26
CA ILE A 230 4.78 -9.62 -48.55
C ILE A 230 5.48 -10.52 -49.57
N ASN A 231 6.61 -11.15 -49.21
CA ASN A 231 7.36 -12.05 -50.10
C ASN A 231 6.51 -13.22 -50.56
N PHE A 232 5.71 -13.81 -49.63
CA PHE A 232 4.78 -14.88 -49.97
C PHE A 232 3.70 -14.40 -50.94
N PHE A 233 3.15 -13.22 -50.72
CA PHE A 233 2.13 -12.63 -51.60
C PHE A 233 2.66 -12.40 -53.03
N PHE A 234 3.87 -11.84 -53.15
CA PHE A 234 4.49 -11.66 -54.47
C PHE A 234 4.89 -12.96 -55.16
N ALA A 235 5.14 -14.02 -54.44
CA ALA A 235 5.44 -15.33 -55.03
C ALA A 235 4.19 -16.05 -55.56
N LEU A 236 2.99 -15.61 -55.23
CA LEU A 236 1.71 -16.17 -55.69
C LEU A 236 1.13 -15.45 -56.90
N ILE A 237 1.72 -14.31 -57.32
CA ILE A 237 1.33 -13.54 -58.49
C ILE A 237 2.27 -13.89 -59.66
#